data_a2c29256016fb3d77d3775a77294b023
#
_entry.id   a2c29256016fb3d77d3775a77294b023
#
_cell.length_a   1.000
_cell.length_b   1.000
_cell.length_c   1.000
_cell.angle_alpha   90.00
_cell.angle_beta   90.00
_cell.angle_gamma   90.00
#
_symmetry.space_group_name_H-M   'P 1'
#
loop_
_entity.id
_entity.type
_entity.pdbx_description
1 polymer ?
#
loop_
_entity_poly.entity_id
_entity_poly.type
_entity_poly.pdbx_seq_one_letter_code
_entity_poly.pdbx_strand_id
1 'polypeptide(L)'
;MKEAEKIINGSKYWLNEDQKNRTAVVILANNKEDEMWAHAAGTSYAIARLIYLMMLKDKGLGHNIYVAACLYAHNHIAAKERDKIDAFISADAEASKKSKGGEK
;
A
#
# COMPACT_ATOMS: atom_id res chain seq x y z
N MET A 1 1.76 1.37 28.72
CA MET A 1 1.84 1.45 27.24
C MET A 1 0.70 0.65 26.63
N LYS A 2 0.00 1.23 25.67
CA LYS A 2 -1.09 0.54 24.98
C LYS A 2 -0.53 -0.58 24.09
N GLU A 3 -1.32 -1.64 23.92
CA GLU A 3 -0.92 -2.79 23.09
C GLU A 3 -0.56 -2.39 21.67
N ALA A 4 -1.32 -1.46 21.08
CA ALA A 4 -1.07 -0.98 19.73
C ALA A 4 0.33 -0.32 19.62
N GLU A 5 0.72 0.45 20.61
CA GLU A 5 2.04 1.09 20.64
C GLU A 5 3.16 0.06 20.71
N LYS A 6 2.94 -1.03 21.45
CA LYS A 6 3.90 -2.14 21.52
C LYS A 6 4.11 -2.80 20.16
N ILE A 7 3.03 -2.99 19.41
CA ILE A 7 3.10 -3.59 18.08
C ILE A 7 3.89 -2.66 17.14
N ILE A 8 3.60 -1.37 17.16
CA ILE A 8 4.31 -0.38 16.34
C ILE A 8 5.79 -0.35 16.70
N ASN A 9 6.12 -0.31 17.98
CA ASN A 9 7.51 -0.27 18.44
C ASN A 9 8.26 -1.56 18.08
N GLY A 10 7.59 -2.71 18.18
CA GLY A 10 8.16 -3.99 17.76
C GLY A 10 8.47 -4.01 16.26
N SER A 11 7.58 -3.45 15.45
CA SER A 11 7.78 -3.32 14.01
C SER A 11 8.99 -2.44 13.70
N LYS A 12 9.13 -1.31 14.39
CA LYS A 12 10.29 -0.41 14.23
C LYS A 12 11.59 -1.10 14.61
N TYR A 13 11.59 -1.86 15.69
CA TYR A 13 12.76 -2.62 16.12
C TYR A 13 13.18 -3.64 15.05
N TRP A 14 12.21 -4.41 14.55
CA TRP A 14 12.45 -5.39 13.50
C TRP A 14 13.01 -4.75 12.22
N LEU A 15 12.48 -3.60 11.82
CA LEU A 15 12.96 -2.85 10.67
C LEU A 15 14.40 -2.39 10.85
N ASN A 16 14.75 -1.91 12.04
CA ASN A 16 16.08 -1.37 12.32
C ASN A 16 17.18 -2.43 12.26
N GLU A 17 16.83 -3.71 12.45
CA GLU A 17 17.79 -4.79 12.36
C GLU A 17 18.34 -4.97 10.93
N ASP A 18 17.57 -4.59 9.91
CA ASP A 18 18.00 -4.71 8.52
C ASP A 18 17.20 -3.74 7.64
N GLN A 19 17.46 -2.46 7.79
CA GLN A 19 16.73 -1.40 7.10
C GLN A 19 16.77 -1.52 5.57
N LYS A 20 17.86 -2.04 5.02
CA LYS A 20 18.00 -2.15 3.57
C LYS A 20 17.03 -3.14 2.95
N ASN A 21 16.72 -4.21 3.67
CA ASN A 21 15.99 -5.35 3.10
C ASN A 21 14.58 -5.51 3.64
N ARG A 22 14.19 -4.71 4.63
CA ARG A 22 12.88 -4.86 5.28
C ARG A 22 11.96 -3.69 4.99
N THR A 23 10.72 -4.01 4.73
CA THR A 23 9.64 -3.05 4.49
C THR A 23 8.48 -3.44 5.38
N ALA A 24 7.83 -2.46 5.99
CA ALA A 24 6.66 -2.74 6.81
C ALA A 24 5.61 -1.65 6.65
N VAL A 25 4.35 -2.07 6.72
CA VAL A 25 3.19 -1.18 6.83
C VAL A 25 2.32 -1.74 7.95
N VAL A 26 2.09 -0.93 8.97
CA VAL A 26 1.26 -1.31 10.11
C VAL A 26 0.19 -0.24 10.31
N ILE A 27 -1.05 -0.67 10.30
CA ILE A 27 -2.20 0.22 10.52
C ILE A 27 -3.11 -0.44 11.54
N LEU A 28 -3.36 0.25 12.64
CA LEU A 28 -4.17 -0.26 13.74
C LEU A 28 -5.19 0.80 14.15
N ALA A 29 -6.36 0.37 14.58
CA ALA A 29 -7.37 1.28 15.08
C ALA A 29 -8.13 0.67 16.25
N ASN A 30 -8.52 1.52 17.18
CA ASN A 30 -9.50 1.19 18.20
C ASN A 30 -10.72 2.08 17.95
N ASN A 31 -11.70 1.53 17.27
CA ASN A 31 -12.87 2.28 16.83
C ASN A 31 -13.75 2.74 17.99
N LYS A 32 -13.72 2.02 19.09
CA LYS A 32 -14.49 2.37 20.30
C LYS A 32 -13.99 3.69 20.92
N GLU A 33 -12.66 3.89 20.89
CA GLU A 33 -12.03 5.06 21.49
C GLU A 33 -11.60 6.10 20.46
N ASP A 34 -11.92 5.86 19.18
CA ASP A 34 -11.56 6.74 18.07
C ASP A 34 -10.04 7.00 18.01
N GLU A 35 -9.26 5.94 18.18
CA GLU A 35 -7.81 6.02 18.11
C GLU A 35 -7.26 5.26 16.91
N MET A 36 -6.21 5.80 16.31
CA MET A 36 -5.54 5.17 15.16
C MET A 36 -4.02 5.27 15.32
N TRP A 37 -3.34 4.21 14.93
CA TRP A 37 -1.88 4.14 14.88
C TRP A 37 -1.48 3.67 13.50
N ALA A 38 -0.46 4.30 12.93
CA ALA A 38 0.06 3.89 11.63
C ALA A 38 1.57 4.07 11.59
N HIS A 39 2.23 3.13 10.93
CA HIS A 39 3.66 3.22 10.68
C HIS A 39 3.98 2.54 9.36
N ALA A 40 4.75 3.22 8.52
CA ALA A 40 5.21 2.65 7.27
C ALA A 40 6.67 3.00 7.08
N ALA A 41 7.47 2.03 6.65
CA ALA A 41 8.89 2.24 6.40
C ALA A 41 9.33 1.43 5.20
N GLY A 42 10.17 2.04 4.37
CA GLY A 42 10.66 1.50 3.12
C GLY A 42 10.57 2.54 2.02
N THR A 43 11.04 2.20 0.83
CA THR A 43 10.86 3.08 -0.34
C THR A 43 9.40 3.06 -0.76
N SER A 44 8.97 4.11 -1.47
CA SER A 44 7.58 4.18 -1.98
C SER A 44 7.25 2.96 -2.84
N TYR A 45 8.20 2.53 -3.67
CA TYR A 45 8.02 1.34 -4.51
C TYR A 45 7.85 0.07 -3.67
N ALA A 46 8.69 -0.12 -2.65
CA ALA A 46 8.63 -1.30 -1.79
C ALA A 46 7.31 -1.35 -1.00
N ILE A 47 6.86 -0.22 -0.49
CA ILE A 47 5.59 -0.12 0.24
C ILE A 47 4.42 -0.45 -0.69
N ALA A 48 4.39 0.16 -1.87
CA ALA A 48 3.31 -0.09 -2.84
C ALA A 48 3.29 -1.55 -3.28
N ARG A 49 4.45 -2.14 -3.53
CA ARG A 49 4.56 -3.54 -3.92
C ARG A 49 4.08 -4.48 -2.81
N LEU A 50 4.44 -4.19 -1.56
CA LEU A 50 4.01 -4.98 -0.41
C LEU A 50 2.48 -5.00 -0.31
N ILE A 51 1.86 -3.84 -0.42
CA ILE A 51 0.40 -3.71 -0.39
C ILE A 51 -0.23 -4.49 -1.55
N TYR A 52 0.32 -4.34 -2.76
CA TYR A 52 -0.17 -5.04 -3.94
C TYR A 52 -0.12 -6.57 -3.76
N LEU A 53 0.98 -7.09 -3.26
CA LEU A 53 1.13 -8.53 -3.02
C LEU A 53 0.14 -9.03 -1.97
N MET A 54 -0.13 -8.23 -0.94
CA MET A 54 -1.12 -8.55 0.07
C MET A 54 -2.53 -8.61 -0.54
N MET A 55 -2.85 -7.68 -1.43
CA MET A 55 -4.14 -7.66 -2.12
C MET A 55 -4.36 -8.92 -2.95
N LEU A 56 -3.29 -9.45 -3.56
CA LEU A 56 -3.38 -10.69 -4.32
C LEU A 56 -3.64 -11.90 -3.43
N LYS A 57 -3.10 -11.90 -2.22
CA LYS A 57 -3.30 -12.99 -1.28
C LYS A 57 -4.66 -12.97 -0.59
N ASP A 58 -5.17 -11.78 -0.34
CA ASP A 58 -6.44 -11.60 0.38
C ASP A 58 -7.35 -10.69 -0.45
N LYS A 59 -8.28 -11.32 -1.16
CA LYS A 59 -9.18 -10.59 -2.06
C LYS A 59 -10.10 -9.62 -1.32
N GLY A 60 -10.55 -9.98 -0.13
CA GLY A 60 -11.38 -9.10 0.68
C GLY A 60 -10.62 -7.84 1.10
N LEU A 61 -9.40 -8.02 1.60
CA LEU A 61 -8.53 -6.90 1.94
C LEU A 61 -8.19 -6.08 0.69
N GLY A 62 -7.92 -6.76 -0.42
CA GLY A 62 -7.64 -6.10 -1.69
C GLY A 62 -8.78 -5.21 -2.14
N HIS A 63 -10.01 -5.69 -2.04
CA HIS A 63 -11.19 -4.89 -2.35
C HIS A 63 -11.28 -3.66 -1.45
N ASN A 64 -11.07 -3.84 -0.15
CA ASN A 64 -11.13 -2.72 0.81
C ASN A 64 -10.05 -1.68 0.56
N ILE A 65 -8.84 -2.10 0.22
CA ILE A 65 -7.76 -1.19 -0.13
C ILE A 65 -8.10 -0.41 -1.41
N TYR A 66 -8.66 -1.09 -2.40
CA TYR A 66 -9.10 -0.44 -3.64
C TYR A 66 -10.15 0.63 -3.37
N VAL A 67 -11.16 0.32 -2.55
CA VAL A 67 -12.19 1.28 -2.18
C VAL A 67 -11.58 2.48 -1.45
N ALA A 68 -10.67 2.24 -0.51
CA ALA A 68 -9.97 3.31 0.21
C ALA A 68 -9.17 4.20 -0.73
N ALA A 69 -8.47 3.61 -1.70
CA ALA A 69 -7.70 4.36 -2.69
C ALA A 69 -8.61 5.23 -3.56
N CYS A 70 -9.77 4.69 -3.96
CA CYS A 70 -10.76 5.45 -4.74
C CYS A 70 -11.32 6.63 -3.94
N LEU A 71 -11.62 6.43 -2.67
CA LEU A 71 -12.09 7.49 -1.79
C LEU A 71 -11.05 8.61 -1.65
N TYR A 72 -9.80 8.23 -1.44
CA TYR A 72 -8.70 9.17 -1.33
C TYR A 72 -8.53 9.97 -2.63
N ALA A 73 -8.51 9.27 -3.77
CA ALA A 73 -8.33 9.90 -5.07
C ALA A 73 -9.47 10.88 -5.38
N HIS A 74 -10.71 10.48 -5.07
CA HIS A 74 -11.87 11.31 -5.32
C HIS A 74 -11.85 12.59 -4.49
N ASN A 75 -11.44 12.51 -3.23
CA ASN A 75 -11.56 13.63 -2.28
C ASN A 75 -10.30 14.50 -2.17
N HIS A 76 -9.12 13.97 -2.50
CA HIS A 76 -7.86 14.65 -2.17
C HIS A 76 -6.88 14.79 -3.33
N ILE A 77 -7.08 14.07 -4.43
CA ILE A 77 -6.18 14.15 -5.58
C ILE A 77 -6.84 14.96 -6.69
N ALA A 78 -6.15 15.98 -7.19
CA ALA A 78 -6.63 16.81 -8.28
C ALA A 78 -6.86 15.95 -9.55
N ALA A 79 -7.86 16.31 -10.35
CA ALA A 79 -8.19 15.58 -11.57
C ALA A 79 -6.98 15.42 -12.49
N LYS A 80 -6.13 16.45 -12.58
CA LYS A 80 -4.93 16.43 -13.40
C LYS A 80 -3.94 15.33 -12.96
N GLU A 81 -3.79 15.15 -11.64
CA GLU A 81 -2.92 14.09 -11.10
C GLU A 81 -3.53 12.71 -11.31
N ARG A 82 -4.83 12.60 -11.17
CA ARG A 82 -5.54 11.33 -11.44
C ARG A 82 -5.34 10.90 -12.89
N ASP A 83 -5.42 11.84 -13.82
CA ASP A 83 -5.21 11.55 -15.24
C ASP A 83 -3.80 11.04 -15.50
N LYS A 84 -2.79 11.61 -14.81
CA LYS A 84 -1.40 11.14 -14.93
C LYS A 84 -1.23 9.73 -14.41
N ILE A 85 -1.85 9.42 -13.28
CA ILE A 85 -1.80 8.08 -12.67
C ILE A 85 -2.49 7.08 -13.59
N ASP A 86 -3.67 7.42 -14.11
CA ASP A 86 -4.43 6.58 -15.04
C ASP A 86 -3.63 6.30 -16.32
N ALA A 87 -2.95 7.32 -16.86
CA ALA A 87 -2.10 7.16 -18.03
C ALA A 87 -0.94 6.21 -17.76
N PHE A 88 -0.33 6.32 -16.58
CA PHE A 88 0.76 5.43 -16.16
C PHE A 88 0.27 3.98 -16.06
N ILE A 89 -0.87 3.76 -15.42
CA ILE A 89 -1.45 2.43 -15.28
C ILE A 89 -1.79 1.83 -16.64
N SER A 90 -2.37 2.62 -17.54
CA SER A 90 -2.71 2.17 -18.90
C SER A 90 -1.47 1.78 -19.70
N ALA A 91 -0.40 2.57 -19.59
CA ALA A 91 0.87 2.27 -20.27
C ALA A 91 1.48 0.97 -19.75
N ASP A 92 1.44 0.76 -18.42
CA ASP A 92 1.94 -0.46 -17.80
C ASP A 92 1.14 -1.68 -18.27
N ALA A 93 -0.18 -1.56 -18.34
CA ALA A 93 -1.05 -2.64 -18.78
C ALA A 93 -0.78 -3.01 -20.26
N GLU A 94 -0.56 -2.00 -21.12
CA GLU A 94 -0.21 -2.23 -22.52
C GLU A 94 1.15 -2.89 -22.68
N ALA A 95 2.14 -2.45 -21.89
CA ALA A 95 3.47 -3.05 -21.90
C ALA A 95 3.39 -4.54 -21.51
N SER A 96 2.57 -4.87 -20.52
CA SER A 96 2.34 -6.25 -20.09
C SER A 96 1.68 -7.08 -21.20
N LYS A 97 0.71 -6.51 -21.91
CA LYS A 97 0.06 -7.18 -23.04
C LYS A 97 1.02 -7.44 -24.18
N LYS A 98 1.86 -6.46 -24.52
CA LYS A 98 2.87 -6.61 -25.57
C LYS A 98 3.87 -7.70 -25.23
N SER A 99 4.31 -7.74 -23.96
CA SER A 99 5.23 -8.78 -23.49
C SER A 99 4.60 -10.17 -23.64
N LYS A 100 3.34 -10.33 -23.22
CA LYS A 100 2.63 -11.61 -23.37
C LYS A 100 2.40 -11.96 -24.84
N GLY A 101 2.06 -10.98 -25.65
CA GLY A 101 1.88 -11.19 -27.10
C GLY A 101 3.17 -11.62 -27.78
N GLY A 102 4.30 -11.11 -27.34
CA GLY A 102 5.60 -11.49 -27.88
C GLY A 102 6.04 -12.92 -27.56
N GLU A 103 5.44 -13.52 -26.56
CA GLU A 103 5.74 -14.90 -26.16
C GLU A 103 5.04 -15.94 -27.03
N LYS A 104 4.12 -15.52 -27.83
CA LYS A 104 3.45 -16.39 -28.78
C LYS A 104 4.31 -16.57 -30.02
#